data_5dfe75d7af771f963edc9d7472d92798
#
_entry.id   5dfe75d7af771f963edc9d7472d92798
#
_cell.length_a   1.000
_cell.length_b   1.000
_cell.length_c   1.000
_cell.angle_alpha   90.00
_cell.angle_beta   90.00
_cell.angle_gamma   90.00
#
_symmetry.space_group_name_H-M   'P 1'
#
loop_
_entity.id
_entity.type
_entity.pdbx_description
1 polymer ?
#
loop_
_entity_poly.entity_id
_entity_poly.type
_entity_poly.pdbx_seq_one_letter_code
_entity_poly.pdbx_strand_id
1 'polypeptide(L)'
;MRRRNLAGVTARALMLFVGAGLCQAPAVASPRRARTVNDFETRVAKYLDFRKNQAGSAPRPTNNVEKLADTQQTLAAKVIVLRQDAKQGDIFTPEIAAYFRHQIAATLRGRHGHKIRASLRHAEPVPALPLQVNQVYPQGVPLQSTPPTLLLNLPPLPKELEYRIVGRNLVLHDTVPNIVVDFIPDAIPSAED
;
A
#
# COMPACT_ATOMS: atom_id res chain seq x y z
N MET A 1 3.76 71.36 60.17
CA MET A 1 2.64 71.32 59.24
C MET A 1 2.48 69.98 58.55
N ARG A 2 1.35 69.37 58.73
CA ARG A 2 0.96 68.01 58.21
C ARG A 2 0.77 68.04 56.71
N ARG A 3 1.23 67.02 56.02
CA ARG A 3 0.48 66.47 54.84
C ARG A 3 0.70 64.94 54.75
N ARG A 4 -0.43 64.27 54.77
CA ARG A 4 -0.65 62.85 54.62
C ARG A 4 -0.55 62.49 53.13
N ASN A 5 0.15 61.44 52.82
CA ASN A 5 0.08 60.80 51.49
C ASN A 5 -0.60 59.43 51.60
N LEU A 6 -1.70 59.29 50.87
CA LEU A 6 -2.49 58.09 50.73
C LEU A 6 -1.73 57.03 49.86
N ALA A 7 -1.74 55.83 50.36
CA ALA A 7 -1.29 54.65 49.61
C ALA A 7 -2.30 54.26 48.57
N GLY A 8 -1.86 54.17 47.30
CA GLY A 8 -2.59 53.55 46.21
C GLY A 8 -2.31 52.04 46.14
N VAL A 9 -3.31 51.21 46.43
CA VAL A 9 -3.26 49.78 46.28
C VAL A 9 -3.62 49.43 44.83
N THR A 10 -2.65 49.01 44.03
CA THR A 10 -2.90 48.47 42.68
C THR A 10 -3.15 46.97 42.76
N ALA A 11 -4.41 46.58 42.58
CA ALA A 11 -4.80 45.17 42.41
C ALA A 11 -4.29 44.65 41.09
N ARG A 12 -3.37 43.67 41.12
CA ARG A 12 -2.95 42.86 39.96
C ARG A 12 -3.99 41.75 39.74
N ALA A 13 -4.77 41.86 38.70
CA ALA A 13 -5.63 40.80 38.22
C ALA A 13 -4.77 39.69 37.59
N LEU A 14 -4.74 38.53 38.22
CA LEU A 14 -4.07 37.30 37.73
C LEU A 14 -5.08 36.63 36.73
N MET A 15 -4.87 36.79 35.43
CA MET A 15 -5.62 36.02 34.42
C MET A 15 -5.05 34.61 34.36
N LEU A 16 -5.80 33.67 34.89
CA LEU A 16 -5.59 32.23 34.67
C LEU A 16 -6.03 31.89 33.23
N PHE A 17 -5.07 31.70 32.33
CA PHE A 17 -5.32 31.05 31.04
C PHE A 17 -5.49 29.53 31.27
N VAL A 18 -6.74 29.09 31.33
CA VAL A 18 -7.06 27.66 31.22
C VAL A 18 -6.89 27.26 29.75
N GLY A 19 -5.71 26.75 29.41
CA GLY A 19 -5.45 26.13 28.14
C GLY A 19 -6.25 24.84 28.00
N ALA A 20 -7.38 24.89 27.31
CA ALA A 20 -8.09 23.67 26.90
C ALA A 20 -7.23 22.94 25.87
N GLY A 21 -6.39 22.01 26.34
CA GLY A 21 -5.69 21.05 25.48
C GLY A 21 -6.75 20.19 24.75
N LEU A 22 -6.98 20.48 23.50
CA LEU A 22 -7.73 19.60 22.59
C LEU A 22 -6.91 18.30 22.45
N CYS A 23 -7.19 17.31 23.30
CA CYS A 23 -6.76 15.93 23.11
C CYS A 23 -7.43 15.46 21.80
N GLN A 24 -6.73 15.54 20.68
CA GLN A 24 -7.16 14.89 19.45
C GLN A 24 -7.05 13.39 19.68
N ALA A 25 -8.18 12.74 19.95
CA ALA A 25 -8.27 11.29 19.96
C ALA A 25 -7.82 10.74 18.57
N PRO A 26 -7.02 9.67 18.51
CA PRO A 26 -6.67 9.05 17.24
C PRO A 26 -7.96 8.68 16.51
N ALA A 27 -8.05 9.05 15.24
CA ALA A 27 -9.22 8.77 14.41
C ALA A 27 -9.43 7.25 14.36
N VAL A 28 -10.40 6.76 15.10
CA VAL A 28 -10.80 5.35 15.10
C VAL A 28 -11.28 5.02 13.69
N ALA A 29 -10.60 4.10 13.02
CA ALA A 29 -10.99 3.63 11.70
C ALA A 29 -12.46 3.17 11.75
N SER A 30 -13.27 3.58 10.75
CA SER A 30 -14.68 3.17 10.72
C SER A 30 -14.78 1.64 10.71
N PRO A 31 -15.78 1.03 11.37
CA PRO A 31 -15.92 -0.44 11.43
C PRO A 31 -15.91 -1.11 10.04
N ARG A 32 -16.45 -0.42 9.03
CA ARG A 32 -16.44 -0.89 7.64
C ARG A 32 -15.00 -0.96 7.08
N ARG A 33 -14.21 0.10 7.30
CA ARG A 33 -12.80 0.14 6.87
C ARG A 33 -12.00 -0.99 7.49
N ALA A 34 -12.17 -1.21 8.80
CA ALA A 34 -11.47 -2.28 9.52
C ALA A 34 -11.82 -3.67 8.95
N ARG A 35 -13.10 -3.92 8.62
CA ARG A 35 -13.55 -5.19 8.01
C ARG A 35 -12.94 -5.41 6.63
N THR A 36 -12.93 -4.39 5.77
CA THR A 36 -12.36 -4.48 4.41
C THR A 36 -10.85 -4.77 4.45
N VAL A 37 -10.13 -4.11 5.36
CA VAL A 37 -8.69 -4.37 5.55
C VAL A 37 -8.46 -5.80 6.05
N ASN A 38 -9.22 -6.25 7.05
CA ASN A 38 -9.11 -7.61 7.59
C ASN A 38 -9.47 -8.69 6.55
N ASP A 39 -10.46 -8.46 5.69
CA ASP A 39 -10.77 -9.38 4.57
C ASP A 39 -9.61 -9.46 3.59
N PHE A 40 -9.02 -8.33 3.23
CA PHE A 40 -7.82 -8.28 2.39
C PHE A 40 -6.66 -9.07 3.00
N GLU A 41 -6.32 -8.81 4.26
CA GLU A 41 -5.24 -9.49 4.98
C GLU A 41 -5.49 -11.01 5.07
N THR A 42 -6.74 -11.41 5.31
CA THR A 42 -7.14 -12.82 5.33
C THR A 42 -6.93 -13.51 3.99
N ARG A 43 -7.27 -12.85 2.87
CA ARG A 43 -7.06 -13.37 1.51
C ARG A 43 -5.59 -13.49 1.16
N VAL A 44 -4.80 -12.49 1.53
CA VAL A 44 -3.34 -12.50 1.38
C VAL A 44 -2.72 -13.65 2.16
N ALA A 45 -3.12 -13.85 3.43
CA ALA A 45 -2.64 -14.95 4.25
C ALA A 45 -2.99 -16.31 3.64
N LYS A 46 -4.24 -16.51 3.20
CA LYS A 46 -4.67 -17.74 2.51
C LYS A 46 -3.85 -18.02 1.25
N TYR A 47 -3.55 -16.99 0.46
CA TYR A 47 -2.68 -17.14 -0.71
C TYR A 47 -1.29 -17.63 -0.32
N LEU A 48 -0.66 -17.00 0.67
CA LEU A 48 0.68 -17.38 1.11
C LEU A 48 0.74 -18.78 1.72
N ASP A 49 -0.26 -19.14 2.50
CA ASP A 49 -0.37 -20.48 3.07
C ASP A 49 -0.54 -21.54 1.97
N PHE A 50 -1.42 -21.28 1.00
CA PHE A 50 -1.58 -22.11 -0.18
C PHE A 50 -0.24 -22.25 -0.93
N ARG A 51 0.44 -21.14 -1.23
CA ARG A 51 1.72 -21.17 -1.94
C ARG A 51 2.78 -21.99 -1.19
N LYS A 52 2.93 -21.76 0.11
CA LYS A 52 3.90 -22.47 0.95
C LYS A 52 3.62 -23.96 1.05
N ASN A 53 2.37 -24.32 1.26
CA ASN A 53 1.97 -25.70 1.52
C ASN A 53 1.88 -26.55 0.26
N GLN A 54 1.44 -25.97 -0.86
CA GLN A 54 1.17 -26.70 -2.09
C GLN A 54 2.30 -26.60 -3.12
N ALA A 55 2.81 -25.37 -3.34
CA ALA A 55 3.83 -25.14 -4.36
C ALA A 55 5.26 -25.18 -3.80
N GLY A 56 5.44 -24.89 -2.53
CA GLY A 56 6.73 -24.87 -1.84
C GLY A 56 7.10 -23.51 -1.29
N SER A 57 8.11 -23.52 -0.41
CA SER A 57 8.64 -22.32 0.22
C SER A 57 9.63 -21.59 -0.69
N ALA A 58 9.97 -20.36 -0.30
CA ALA A 58 11.04 -19.60 -0.96
C ALA A 58 12.34 -20.43 -1.01
N PRO A 59 13.13 -20.30 -2.09
CA PRO A 59 14.41 -20.97 -2.19
C PRO A 59 15.34 -20.53 -1.05
N ARG A 60 16.24 -21.41 -0.65
CA ARG A 60 17.30 -21.05 0.29
C ARG A 60 18.21 -19.99 -0.34
N PRO A 61 18.71 -19.02 0.44
CA PRO A 61 19.68 -18.06 -0.06
C PRO A 61 20.86 -18.77 -0.74
N THR A 62 21.21 -18.32 -1.94
CA THR A 62 22.34 -18.85 -2.71
C THR A 62 22.97 -17.72 -3.52
N ASN A 63 24.27 -17.76 -3.71
CA ASN A 63 24.99 -16.83 -4.57
C ASN A 63 25.00 -17.29 -6.05
N ASN A 64 24.42 -18.46 -6.35
CA ASN A 64 24.30 -18.97 -7.71
C ASN A 64 23.01 -18.43 -8.35
N VAL A 65 23.16 -17.49 -9.26
CA VAL A 65 22.06 -16.79 -9.95
C VAL A 65 21.22 -17.75 -10.80
N GLU A 66 21.87 -18.70 -11.51
CA GLU A 66 21.19 -19.68 -12.36
C GLU A 66 20.29 -20.58 -11.50
N LYS A 67 20.82 -21.13 -10.41
CA LYS A 67 20.05 -21.96 -9.49
C LYS A 67 18.89 -21.22 -8.87
N LEU A 68 19.06 -19.93 -8.59
CA LEU A 68 17.97 -19.10 -8.07
C LEU A 68 16.87 -18.92 -9.12
N ALA A 69 17.25 -18.62 -10.36
CA ALA A 69 16.31 -18.45 -11.47
C ALA A 69 15.54 -19.75 -11.76
N ASP A 70 16.20 -20.89 -11.82
CA ASP A 70 15.58 -22.20 -12.03
C ASP A 70 14.58 -22.55 -10.93
N THR A 71 14.96 -22.28 -9.68
CA THR A 71 14.07 -22.53 -8.54
C THR A 71 12.84 -21.60 -8.58
N GLN A 72 13.03 -20.35 -8.94
CA GLN A 72 11.95 -19.37 -9.10
C GLN A 72 11.00 -19.79 -10.22
N GLN A 73 11.52 -20.18 -11.37
CA GLN A 73 10.74 -20.65 -12.51
C GLN A 73 9.96 -21.94 -12.19
N THR A 74 10.61 -22.90 -11.51
CA THR A 74 9.95 -24.13 -11.06
C THR A 74 8.80 -23.85 -10.10
N LEU A 75 9.01 -22.92 -9.16
CA LEU A 75 7.97 -22.53 -8.21
C LEU A 75 6.82 -21.79 -8.93
N ALA A 76 7.16 -20.90 -9.87
CA ALA A 76 6.17 -20.21 -10.68
C ALA A 76 5.28 -21.21 -11.45
N ALA A 77 5.87 -22.18 -12.15
CA ALA A 77 5.14 -23.20 -12.89
C ALA A 77 4.18 -23.98 -11.98
N LYS A 78 4.62 -24.37 -10.78
CA LYS A 78 3.75 -25.04 -9.80
C LYS A 78 2.58 -24.18 -9.35
N VAL A 79 2.84 -22.91 -9.01
CA VAL A 79 1.79 -21.97 -8.59
C VAL A 79 0.77 -21.77 -9.70
N ILE A 80 1.22 -21.60 -10.96
CA ILE A 80 0.36 -21.42 -12.12
C ILE A 80 -0.60 -22.61 -12.30
N VAL A 81 -0.08 -23.81 -12.25
CA VAL A 81 -0.89 -25.05 -12.40
C VAL A 81 -1.89 -25.18 -11.25
N LEU A 82 -1.44 -24.98 -10.02
CA LEU A 82 -2.29 -25.15 -8.83
C LEU A 82 -3.34 -24.03 -8.68
N ARG A 83 -3.15 -22.90 -9.35
CA ARG A 83 -4.07 -21.75 -9.36
C ARG A 83 -4.67 -21.49 -10.75
N GLN A 84 -4.83 -22.53 -11.57
CA GLN A 84 -5.37 -22.38 -12.94
C GLN A 84 -6.73 -21.66 -12.99
N ASP A 85 -7.55 -21.77 -11.94
CA ASP A 85 -8.86 -21.12 -11.82
C ASP A 85 -8.80 -19.72 -11.21
N ALA A 86 -7.61 -19.20 -10.90
CA ALA A 86 -7.45 -17.89 -10.30
C ALA A 86 -7.93 -16.77 -11.24
N LYS A 87 -8.69 -15.84 -10.68
CA LYS A 87 -9.32 -14.74 -11.43
C LYS A 87 -8.96 -13.40 -10.81
N GLN A 88 -8.98 -12.37 -11.64
CA GLN A 88 -8.86 -10.99 -11.18
C GLN A 88 -10.01 -10.68 -10.21
N GLY A 89 -9.65 -10.15 -9.03
CA GLY A 89 -10.58 -9.87 -7.95
C GLY A 89 -10.70 -10.96 -6.88
N ASP A 90 -9.95 -12.06 -7.00
CA ASP A 90 -9.93 -13.10 -5.96
C ASP A 90 -9.36 -12.58 -4.63
N ILE A 91 -8.37 -11.68 -4.70
CA ILE A 91 -7.82 -10.99 -3.53
C ILE A 91 -8.36 -9.57 -3.45
N PHE A 92 -8.27 -8.82 -4.53
CA PHE A 92 -8.84 -7.48 -4.64
C PHE A 92 -10.31 -7.55 -5.05
N THR A 93 -11.17 -8.07 -4.17
CA THR A 93 -12.62 -8.04 -4.42
C THR A 93 -13.10 -6.63 -4.77
N PRO A 94 -14.26 -6.47 -5.40
CA PRO A 94 -14.78 -5.13 -5.76
C PRO A 94 -14.80 -4.15 -4.58
N GLU A 95 -15.11 -4.63 -3.37
CA GLU A 95 -15.12 -3.81 -2.15
C GLU A 95 -13.71 -3.42 -1.71
N ILE A 96 -12.77 -4.37 -1.73
CA ILE A 96 -11.35 -4.12 -1.42
C ILE A 96 -10.75 -3.17 -2.46
N ALA A 97 -10.99 -3.41 -3.74
CA ALA A 97 -10.51 -2.56 -4.84
C ALA A 97 -11.04 -1.11 -4.71
N ALA A 98 -12.31 -0.94 -4.37
CA ALA A 98 -12.90 0.38 -4.13
C ALA A 98 -12.22 1.09 -2.94
N TYR A 99 -11.95 0.36 -1.86
CA TYR A 99 -11.20 0.89 -0.72
C TYR A 99 -9.80 1.36 -1.12
N PHE A 100 -9.05 0.53 -1.86
CA PHE A 100 -7.71 0.88 -2.32
C PHE A 100 -7.70 2.10 -3.24
N ARG A 101 -8.60 2.15 -4.25
CA ARG A 101 -8.75 3.34 -5.12
C ARG A 101 -9.05 4.59 -4.32
N HIS A 102 -9.90 4.50 -3.29
CA HIS A 102 -10.20 5.63 -2.41
C HIS A 102 -8.96 6.12 -1.67
N GLN A 103 -8.16 5.21 -1.08
CA GLN A 103 -6.92 5.56 -0.37
C GLN A 103 -5.88 6.19 -1.31
N ILE A 104 -5.71 5.62 -2.50
CA ILE A 104 -4.80 6.13 -3.53
C ILE A 104 -5.24 7.53 -3.95
N ALA A 105 -6.50 7.72 -4.30
CA ALA A 105 -7.03 9.01 -4.72
C ALA A 105 -6.92 10.07 -3.61
N ALA A 106 -7.19 9.70 -2.35
CA ALA A 106 -7.01 10.60 -1.21
C ALA A 106 -5.55 11.02 -1.03
N THR A 107 -4.60 10.09 -1.16
CA THR A 107 -3.16 10.35 -1.08
C THR A 107 -2.70 11.28 -2.20
N LEU A 108 -3.18 11.06 -3.42
CA LEU A 108 -2.83 11.86 -4.59
C LEU A 108 -3.44 13.28 -4.54
N ARG A 109 -4.57 13.47 -3.87
CA ARG A 109 -5.15 14.81 -3.61
C ARG A 109 -4.49 15.52 -2.43
N GLY A 110 -3.78 14.81 -1.57
CA GLY A 110 -3.13 15.34 -0.39
C GLY A 110 -1.97 16.30 -0.68
N ARG A 111 -1.39 16.86 0.37
CA ARG A 111 -0.31 17.88 0.33
C ARG A 111 0.88 17.49 -0.59
N HIS A 112 1.22 16.22 -0.65
CA HIS A 112 2.34 15.70 -1.45
C HIS A 112 1.91 15.07 -2.77
N GLY A 113 0.62 15.11 -3.12
CA GLY A 113 0.06 14.43 -4.28
C GLY A 113 0.71 14.84 -5.60
N HIS A 114 1.06 16.13 -5.77
CA HIS A 114 1.76 16.59 -6.97
C HIS A 114 3.15 15.98 -7.14
N LYS A 115 3.90 15.78 -6.04
CA LYS A 115 5.22 15.11 -6.06
C LYS A 115 5.08 13.64 -6.41
N ILE A 116 4.07 12.97 -5.85
CA ILE A 116 3.80 11.56 -6.15
C ILE A 116 3.43 11.40 -7.63
N ARG A 117 2.51 12.22 -8.16
CA ARG A 117 2.17 12.21 -9.58
C ARG A 117 3.37 12.51 -10.49
N ALA A 118 4.22 13.46 -10.10
CA ALA A 118 5.46 13.72 -10.83
C ALA A 118 6.37 12.49 -10.83
N SER A 119 6.59 11.86 -9.68
CA SER A 119 7.38 10.62 -9.57
C SER A 119 6.83 9.49 -10.45
N LEU A 120 5.50 9.31 -10.49
CA LEU A 120 4.86 8.31 -11.34
C LEU A 120 5.03 8.59 -12.84
N ARG A 121 5.04 9.88 -13.25
CA ARG A 121 5.26 10.26 -14.66
C ARG A 121 6.73 10.16 -15.09
N HIS A 122 7.67 10.37 -14.16
CA HIS A 122 9.11 10.26 -14.44
C HIS A 122 9.62 8.82 -14.31
N ALA A 123 8.81 7.91 -13.83
CA ALA A 123 9.16 6.51 -13.84
C ALA A 123 9.27 6.01 -15.29
N GLU A 124 10.17 5.06 -15.50
CA GLU A 124 10.39 4.47 -16.80
C GLU A 124 9.07 4.00 -17.42
N PRO A 125 8.74 4.41 -18.65
CA PRO A 125 7.47 4.02 -19.25
C PRO A 125 7.44 2.49 -19.41
N VAL A 126 6.57 1.86 -18.65
CA VAL A 126 6.29 0.44 -18.83
C VAL A 126 5.43 0.29 -20.08
N PRO A 127 5.85 -0.48 -21.09
CA PRO A 127 5.00 -0.78 -22.23
C PRO A 127 3.63 -1.25 -21.77
N ALA A 128 2.59 -0.98 -22.56
CA ALA A 128 1.25 -1.49 -22.28
C ALA A 128 1.30 -3.02 -22.22
N LEU A 129 1.47 -3.55 -21.02
CA LEU A 129 1.53 -4.99 -20.77
C LEU A 129 0.11 -5.46 -20.46
N PRO A 130 -0.44 -6.41 -21.21
CA PRO A 130 -1.70 -7.04 -20.82
C PRO A 130 -1.45 -7.84 -19.53
N LEU A 131 -1.89 -7.30 -18.40
CA LEU A 131 -1.80 -7.99 -17.11
C LEU A 131 -2.79 -9.14 -17.07
N GLN A 132 -2.30 -10.28 -16.62
CA GLN A 132 -3.13 -11.45 -16.32
C GLN A 132 -2.78 -11.97 -14.92
N VAL A 133 -3.83 -12.36 -14.20
CA VAL A 133 -3.65 -13.03 -12.90
C VAL A 133 -2.96 -14.37 -13.14
N ASN A 134 -2.13 -14.76 -12.20
CA ASN A 134 -1.39 -16.01 -12.25
C ASN A 134 -0.36 -16.10 -13.39
N GLN A 135 0.05 -14.97 -13.94
CA GLN A 135 1.09 -14.87 -14.96
C GLN A 135 2.44 -14.54 -14.33
N VAL A 136 3.52 -15.14 -14.84
CA VAL A 136 4.88 -14.71 -14.53
C VAL A 136 5.07 -13.29 -15.05
N TYR A 137 5.60 -12.40 -14.22
CA TYR A 137 5.93 -11.05 -14.67
C TYR A 137 7.12 -11.11 -15.64
N PRO A 138 7.02 -10.50 -16.84
CA PRO A 138 8.05 -10.64 -17.85
C PRO A 138 9.42 -10.14 -17.38
N GLN A 139 10.46 -10.90 -17.64
CA GLN A 139 11.84 -10.48 -17.39
C GLN A 139 12.19 -9.31 -18.32
N GLY A 140 12.91 -8.33 -17.78
CA GLY A 140 13.33 -7.15 -18.55
C GLY A 140 12.26 -6.06 -18.70
N VAL A 141 11.03 -6.29 -18.26
CA VAL A 141 10.04 -5.21 -18.12
C VAL A 141 10.21 -4.57 -16.74
N PRO A 142 10.48 -3.26 -16.67
CA PRO A 142 10.67 -2.58 -15.40
C PRO A 142 9.40 -2.69 -14.53
N LEU A 143 9.57 -3.16 -13.29
CA LEU A 143 8.53 -3.03 -12.26
C LEU A 143 8.64 -1.63 -11.67
N GLN A 144 7.70 -0.77 -11.98
CA GLN A 144 7.65 0.55 -11.38
C GLN A 144 7.45 0.43 -9.87
N SER A 145 8.41 0.95 -9.11
CA SER A 145 8.31 1.00 -7.67
C SER A 145 7.13 1.89 -7.24
N THR A 146 6.33 1.38 -6.32
CA THR A 146 5.27 2.19 -5.73
C THR A 146 5.88 3.24 -4.81
N PRO A 147 5.56 4.54 -4.99
CA PRO A 147 6.10 5.59 -4.15
C PRO A 147 5.86 5.31 -2.65
N PRO A 148 6.87 5.46 -1.78
CA PRO A 148 6.73 5.16 -0.35
C PRO A 148 5.56 5.88 0.32
N THR A 149 5.29 7.13 -0.05
CA THR A 149 4.16 7.91 0.47
C THR A 149 2.80 7.29 0.13
N LEU A 150 2.71 6.59 -1.01
CA LEU A 150 1.51 5.85 -1.38
C LEU A 150 1.36 4.59 -0.53
N LEU A 151 2.47 3.85 -0.33
CA LEU A 151 2.51 2.63 0.47
C LEU A 151 2.08 2.86 1.93
N LEU A 152 2.43 4.00 2.53
CA LEU A 152 2.07 4.33 3.92
C LEU A 152 0.55 4.34 4.18
N ASN A 153 -0.26 4.49 3.14
CA ASN A 153 -1.72 4.55 3.24
C ASN A 153 -2.41 3.25 2.81
N LEU A 154 -1.63 2.25 2.40
CA LEU A 154 -2.14 0.93 2.04
C LEU A 154 -1.88 -0.07 3.18
N PRO A 155 -2.68 -1.15 3.30
CA PRO A 155 -2.42 -2.21 4.27
C PRO A 155 -1.01 -2.79 4.08
N PRO A 156 -0.27 -3.08 5.17
CA PRO A 156 1.05 -3.67 5.06
C PRO A 156 0.98 -5.08 4.45
N LEU A 157 2.03 -5.45 3.73
CA LEU A 157 2.16 -6.78 3.13
C LEU A 157 3.23 -7.60 3.84
N PRO A 158 3.10 -8.93 3.88
CA PRO A 158 4.19 -9.84 4.19
C PRO A 158 5.37 -9.64 3.22
N LYS A 159 6.59 -9.95 3.66
CA LYS A 159 7.84 -9.67 2.94
C LYS A 159 7.96 -10.32 1.56
N GLU A 160 7.19 -11.37 1.33
CA GLU A 160 7.16 -12.11 0.05
C GLU A 160 6.30 -11.42 -1.02
N LEU A 161 5.46 -10.47 -0.60
CA LEU A 161 4.55 -9.75 -1.49
C LEU A 161 4.89 -8.27 -1.52
N GLU A 162 4.61 -7.64 -2.65
CA GLU A 162 4.77 -6.20 -2.80
C GLU A 162 3.67 -5.60 -3.69
N TYR A 163 3.41 -4.32 -3.45
CA TYR A 163 2.62 -3.53 -4.39
C TYR A 163 3.52 -2.98 -5.49
N ARG A 164 3.09 -3.13 -6.73
CA ARG A 164 3.75 -2.56 -7.91
C ARG A 164 2.76 -1.76 -8.75
N ILE A 165 3.26 -0.79 -9.48
CA ILE A 165 2.46 -0.03 -10.42
C ILE A 165 2.88 -0.44 -11.84
N VAL A 166 1.90 -0.83 -12.65
CA VAL A 166 2.11 -1.17 -14.06
C VAL A 166 1.10 -0.35 -14.87
N GLY A 167 1.59 0.69 -15.51
CA GLY A 167 0.74 1.71 -16.09
C GLY A 167 -0.11 2.40 -15.02
N ARG A 168 -1.41 2.24 -15.10
CA ARG A 168 -2.36 2.76 -14.08
C ARG A 168 -2.87 1.69 -13.10
N ASN A 169 -2.40 0.46 -13.24
CA ASN A 169 -2.85 -0.66 -12.43
C ASN A 169 -2.02 -0.81 -11.17
N LEU A 170 -2.66 -1.11 -10.04
CA LEU A 170 -2.00 -1.54 -8.83
C LEU A 170 -1.93 -3.07 -8.83
N VAL A 171 -0.73 -3.61 -8.84
CA VAL A 171 -0.47 -5.05 -8.91
C VAL A 171 -0.04 -5.56 -7.54
N LEU A 172 -0.59 -6.69 -7.12
CA LEU A 172 -0.07 -7.51 -6.04
C LEU A 172 0.89 -8.54 -6.65
N HIS A 173 2.17 -8.39 -6.36
CA HIS A 173 3.24 -9.18 -6.94
C HIS A 173 3.86 -10.09 -5.86
N ASP A 174 3.97 -11.39 -6.14
CA ASP A 174 4.75 -12.32 -5.33
C ASP A 174 6.18 -12.35 -5.86
N THR A 175 7.12 -11.85 -5.06
CA THR A 175 8.52 -11.70 -5.44
C THR A 175 9.26 -13.02 -5.53
N VAL A 176 8.76 -14.06 -4.87
CA VAL A 176 9.44 -15.38 -4.82
C VAL A 176 9.26 -16.14 -6.14
N PRO A 177 8.04 -16.40 -6.65
CA PRO A 177 7.83 -16.98 -7.96
C PRO A 177 7.80 -15.96 -9.09
N ASN A 178 7.93 -14.66 -8.83
CA ASN A 178 7.78 -13.58 -9.80
C ASN A 178 6.42 -13.59 -10.52
N ILE A 179 5.33 -13.68 -9.78
CA ILE A 179 3.97 -13.84 -10.32
C ILE A 179 3.09 -12.64 -9.98
N VAL A 180 2.26 -12.23 -10.94
CA VAL A 180 1.09 -11.36 -10.71
C VAL A 180 0.02 -12.16 -9.98
N VAL A 181 -0.16 -11.88 -8.69
CA VAL A 181 -1.13 -12.60 -7.85
C VAL A 181 -2.55 -12.14 -8.10
N ASP A 182 -2.73 -10.83 -8.18
CA ASP A 182 -3.96 -10.12 -8.50
C ASP A 182 -3.65 -8.66 -8.83
N PHE A 183 -4.60 -7.91 -9.40
CA PHE A 183 -4.40 -6.49 -9.67
C PHE A 183 -5.71 -5.70 -9.67
N ILE A 184 -5.59 -4.40 -9.40
CA ILE A 184 -6.70 -3.44 -9.50
C ILE A 184 -6.48 -2.62 -10.77
N PRO A 185 -7.31 -2.78 -11.80
CA PRO A 185 -7.22 -1.96 -13.00
C PRO A 185 -7.56 -0.50 -12.66
N ASP A 186 -6.91 0.43 -13.34
CA ASP A 186 -7.12 1.88 -13.20
C ASP A 186 -7.13 2.37 -11.74
N ALA A 187 -6.25 1.80 -10.91
CA ALA A 187 -6.12 2.19 -9.52
C ALA A 187 -5.54 3.60 -9.35
N ILE A 188 -4.72 4.04 -10.32
CA ILE A 188 -4.15 5.38 -10.37
C ILE A 188 -5.06 6.25 -11.25
N PRO A 189 -5.67 7.34 -10.71
CA PRO A 189 -6.47 8.27 -11.49
C PRO A 189 -5.68 8.84 -12.68
N SER A 190 -6.36 9.14 -13.78
CA SER A 190 -5.76 9.87 -14.89
C SER A 190 -5.38 11.30 -14.46
N ALA A 191 -4.55 11.95 -15.25
CA ALA A 191 -4.16 13.34 -14.97
C ALA A 191 -5.34 14.32 -15.22
N GLU A 192 -6.39 13.84 -15.85
CA GLU A 192 -7.59 14.58 -16.25
C GLU A 192 -8.74 14.45 -15.22
N ASP A 193 -8.63 13.52 -14.26
CA ASP A 193 -9.56 13.34 -13.15
C ASP A 193 -9.06 14.14 -11.91
#